data_450373d30f2cb0c0e9495964c92a1257
#
_entry.id   450373d30f2cb0c0e9495964c92a1257
#
_cell.length_a   1.000
_cell.length_b   1.000
_cell.length_c   1.000
_cell.angle_alpha   90.00
_cell.angle_beta   90.00
_cell.angle_gamma   90.00
#
_symmetry.space_group_name_H-M   'P 1'
#
loop_
_entity.id
_entity.type
_entity.pdbx_description
1 polymer ?
#
loop_
_entity_poly.entity_id
_entity_poly.type
_entity_poly.pdbx_seq_one_letter_code
_entity_poly.pdbx_strand_id
1 'polypeptide(L)'
;MSTRKLFKWAAPLAAASMILTACGADESSSTGDKEYKKIVAGTEATYAPFEYLDDKGNVVGLDSEILAAIGEEMGIETEVKNVGWDSMMSQVTTGEVDMGAAAITITDERKESYDFTDPYYEATLLIVTKEGSTVASLEDIKDKKIAVQINTTGHIAAQELQGVASSKILAYENFSVALTEVLTGAADAAIGDNAVILDYLENNPDSGLKAVEDTSFEKDYFGFMVKKGNKELLDILNEGLQKIKDNGKLAEITGTEIE
;
A
#
# COMPACT_ATOMS: atom_id res chain seq x y z
N MET A 1 -37.59 -51.71 54.85
CA MET A 1 -37.71 -51.29 56.25
C MET A 1 -37.31 -49.82 56.33
N SER A 2 -38.33 -49.12 56.64
CA SER A 2 -38.48 -48.09 57.71
C SER A 2 -37.93 -46.72 57.28
N THR A 3 -38.58 -45.78 57.31
CA THR A 3 -39.77 -45.03 57.70
C THR A 3 -39.49 -43.55 57.64
N ARG A 4 -40.34 -42.83 56.97
CA ARG A 4 -40.93 -41.51 57.24
C ARG A 4 -40.21 -40.57 58.22
N LYS A 5 -40.05 -39.29 57.81
CA LYS A 5 -40.80 -38.22 58.48
C LYS A 5 -40.91 -36.96 57.62
N LEU A 6 -42.16 -36.57 57.36
CA LEU A 6 -42.60 -35.27 56.89
C LEU A 6 -42.37 -34.20 57.99
N PHE A 7 -41.92 -33.02 57.59
CA PHE A 7 -42.20 -31.81 58.38
C PHE A 7 -42.67 -30.70 57.43
N LYS A 8 -43.94 -30.39 57.56
CA LYS A 8 -44.57 -29.20 56.98
C LYS A 8 -44.29 -28.04 57.93
N TRP A 9 -43.88 -26.92 57.38
CA TRP A 9 -44.14 -25.63 58.00
C TRP A 9 -44.44 -24.60 56.95
N ALA A 10 -45.41 -23.76 57.23
CA ALA A 10 -46.19 -22.88 56.40
C ALA A 10 -45.48 -21.53 56.14
N ALA A 11 -45.96 -20.86 55.10
CA ALA A 11 -45.58 -19.55 54.55
C ALA A 11 -45.64 -18.36 55.56
N PRO A 12 -45.05 -17.18 55.17
CA PRO A 12 -45.97 -16.25 54.55
C PRO A 12 -45.43 -15.54 53.29
N LEU A 13 -46.39 -15.13 52.45
CA LEU A 13 -46.22 -14.22 51.30
C LEU A 13 -45.61 -12.89 51.77
N ALA A 14 -44.58 -12.47 51.08
CA ALA A 14 -44.24 -11.07 50.96
C ALA A 14 -44.18 -10.75 49.45
N ALA A 15 -45.19 -9.99 49.02
CA ALA A 15 -45.24 -9.44 47.67
C ALA A 15 -44.17 -8.35 47.53
N ALA A 16 -43.12 -8.61 46.79
CA ALA A 16 -42.18 -7.60 46.33
C ALA A 16 -42.45 -7.31 44.87
N SER A 17 -43.02 -6.14 44.59
CA SER A 17 -43.26 -5.60 43.25
C SER A 17 -41.93 -5.34 42.59
N MET A 18 -41.53 -6.21 41.64
CA MET A 18 -40.43 -5.91 40.73
C MET A 18 -40.90 -4.96 39.63
N ILE A 19 -40.45 -3.71 39.75
CA ILE A 19 -40.50 -2.75 38.67
C ILE A 19 -39.48 -3.21 37.62
N LEU A 20 -39.97 -3.77 36.50
CA LEU A 20 -39.15 -3.94 35.30
C LEU A 20 -38.89 -2.56 34.69
N THR A 21 -37.78 -1.97 35.04
CA THR A 21 -37.16 -0.95 34.19
C THR A 21 -36.57 -1.67 33.01
N ALA A 22 -37.31 -1.69 31.90
CA ALA A 22 -36.76 -1.99 30.58
C ALA A 22 -35.80 -0.85 30.20
N CYS A 23 -34.52 -1.02 30.53
CA CYS A 23 -33.48 -0.27 29.83
C CYS A 23 -33.42 -0.87 28.41
N GLY A 24 -34.05 -0.16 27.50
CA GLY A 24 -33.72 -0.28 26.07
C GLY A 24 -32.21 -0.03 25.93
N ALA A 25 -31.48 -1.07 25.61
CA ALA A 25 -30.14 -0.88 25.06
C ALA A 25 -30.36 -0.28 23.67
N ASP A 26 -30.34 1.06 23.58
CA ASP A 26 -29.92 1.70 22.37
C ASP A 26 -28.51 1.16 22.09
N GLU A 27 -28.37 0.28 21.11
CA GLU A 27 -27.14 0.10 20.36
C GLU A 27 -26.89 1.40 19.59
N SER A 28 -26.58 2.44 20.30
CA SER A 28 -25.82 3.55 19.78
C SER A 28 -24.46 2.95 19.45
N SER A 29 -24.25 2.60 18.18
CA SER A 29 -22.92 2.46 17.63
C SER A 29 -22.23 3.81 17.85
N SER A 30 -21.55 3.95 18.98
CA SER A 30 -20.58 5.01 19.14
C SER A 30 -19.46 4.70 18.14
N THR A 31 -19.50 5.31 16.99
CA THR A 31 -18.30 5.67 16.26
C THR A 31 -17.56 6.67 17.16
N GLY A 32 -16.94 6.14 18.21
CA GLY A 32 -15.99 6.90 18.99
C GLY A 32 -14.81 7.17 18.06
N ASP A 33 -14.55 8.45 17.84
CA ASP A 33 -13.36 8.90 17.12
C ASP A 33 -12.16 8.15 17.72
N LYS A 34 -11.51 7.32 16.91
CA LYS A 34 -10.33 6.57 17.33
C LYS A 34 -9.16 7.55 17.30
N GLU A 35 -8.89 8.19 18.42
CA GLU A 35 -7.73 9.10 18.53
C GLU A 35 -6.46 8.33 18.14
N TYR A 36 -5.95 8.56 16.91
CA TYR A 36 -4.71 7.96 16.44
C TYR A 36 -3.53 8.61 17.15
N LYS A 37 -2.92 7.87 18.10
CA LYS A 37 -1.63 8.25 18.73
C LYS A 37 -0.44 7.71 17.97
N LYS A 38 -0.67 6.67 17.21
CA LYS A 38 0.32 6.00 16.37
C LYS A 38 -0.35 5.45 15.12
N ILE A 39 0.32 5.59 13.98
CA ILE A 39 -0.04 5.00 12.69
C ILE A 39 1.04 4.00 12.30
N VAL A 40 0.64 2.79 11.98
CA VAL A 40 1.54 1.72 11.50
C VAL A 40 1.25 1.49 10.02
N ALA A 41 2.25 1.76 9.18
CA ALA A 41 2.19 1.50 7.74
C ALA A 41 2.89 0.17 7.40
N GLY A 42 2.30 -0.59 6.48
CA GLY A 42 2.97 -1.69 5.81
C GLY A 42 3.64 -1.22 4.52
N THR A 43 4.76 -1.84 4.17
CA THR A 43 5.49 -1.56 2.93
C THR A 43 6.16 -2.82 2.36
N GLU A 44 6.75 -2.68 1.16
CA GLU A 44 7.64 -3.66 0.53
C GLU A 44 9.00 -2.98 0.26
N ALA A 45 9.97 -3.14 1.18
CA ALA A 45 11.19 -2.33 1.23
C ALA A 45 12.28 -2.80 0.26
N THR A 46 11.94 -2.92 -1.04
CA THR A 46 12.88 -3.17 -2.15
C THR A 46 12.63 -2.28 -3.36
N TYR A 47 11.98 -1.12 -3.15
CA TYR A 47 11.49 -0.24 -4.21
C TYR A 47 12.03 1.19 -4.10
N ALA A 48 13.38 1.31 -4.05
CA ALA A 48 14.04 2.62 -3.99
C ALA A 48 13.65 3.50 -5.21
N PRO A 49 13.47 4.82 -5.01
CA PRO A 49 13.79 5.60 -3.79
C PRO A 49 12.64 5.68 -2.78
N PHE A 50 11.48 5.03 -3.03
CA PHE A 50 10.29 5.18 -2.18
C PHE A 50 10.40 4.43 -0.87
N GLU A 51 10.79 3.14 -0.93
CA GLU A 51 10.96 2.30 0.24
C GLU A 51 12.08 1.27 0.04
N TYR A 52 13.05 1.29 0.94
CA TYR A 52 14.17 0.34 0.93
C TYR A 52 14.76 0.19 2.33
N LEU A 53 15.62 -0.81 2.50
CA LEU A 53 16.32 -1.01 3.76
C LEU A 53 17.68 -0.30 3.73
N ASP A 54 17.94 0.49 4.77
CA ASP A 54 19.29 1.04 5.00
C ASP A 54 20.28 -0.07 5.45
N ASP A 55 21.56 0.28 5.59
CA ASP A 55 22.61 -0.64 6.03
C ASP A 55 22.38 -1.23 7.43
N LYS A 56 21.45 -0.66 8.21
CA LYS A 56 21.08 -1.13 9.55
C LYS A 56 19.80 -1.97 9.55
N GLY A 57 19.17 -2.11 8.39
CA GLY A 57 17.91 -2.83 8.21
C GLY A 57 16.67 -2.02 8.58
N ASN A 58 16.77 -0.69 8.71
CA ASN A 58 15.60 0.16 8.86
C ASN A 58 14.94 0.43 7.52
N VAL A 59 13.61 0.54 7.51
CA VAL A 59 12.87 1.00 6.33
C VAL A 59 13.05 2.51 6.20
N VAL A 60 13.53 2.94 5.04
CA VAL A 60 13.78 4.36 4.68
C VAL A 60 13.27 4.62 3.27
N GLY A 61 13.28 5.88 2.85
CA GLY A 61 12.87 6.33 1.53
C GLY A 61 11.73 7.33 1.57
N LEU A 62 11.31 7.79 0.40
CA LEU A 62 10.36 8.91 0.25
C LEU A 62 9.05 8.66 1.01
N ASP A 63 8.49 7.46 0.93
CA ASP A 63 7.23 7.13 1.62
C ASP A 63 7.37 7.21 3.14
N SER A 64 8.48 6.71 3.68
CA SER A 64 8.77 6.79 5.12
C SER A 64 8.96 8.26 5.56
N GLU A 65 9.66 9.07 4.74
CA GLU A 65 9.90 10.48 5.03
C GLU A 65 8.62 11.32 4.95
N ILE A 66 7.77 11.09 3.95
CA ILE A 66 6.48 11.76 3.82
C ILE A 66 5.59 11.40 5.00
N LEU A 67 5.49 10.12 5.36
CA LEU A 67 4.67 9.67 6.48
C LEU A 67 5.18 10.23 7.82
N ALA A 68 6.50 10.29 8.01
CA ALA A 68 7.10 10.90 9.20
C ALA A 68 6.78 12.41 9.29
N ALA A 69 6.87 13.13 8.17
CA ALA A 69 6.52 14.56 8.10
C ALA A 69 5.03 14.80 8.41
N ILE A 70 4.13 13.96 7.88
CA ILE A 70 2.71 13.98 8.24
C ILE A 70 2.52 13.75 9.75
N GLY A 71 3.20 12.75 10.30
CA GLY A 71 3.14 12.44 11.73
C GLY A 71 3.60 13.60 12.61
N GLU A 72 4.67 14.31 12.21
CA GLU A 72 5.17 15.50 12.90
C GLU A 72 4.14 16.63 12.89
N GLU A 73 3.56 16.95 11.73
CA GLU A 73 2.54 18.01 11.58
C GLU A 73 1.24 17.70 12.35
N MET A 74 0.90 16.43 12.50
CA MET A 74 -0.34 15.98 13.15
C MET A 74 -0.13 15.60 14.63
N GLY A 75 1.12 15.56 15.12
CA GLY A 75 1.45 15.12 16.47
C GLY A 75 1.21 13.62 16.70
N ILE A 76 1.37 12.80 15.68
CA ILE A 76 1.11 11.36 15.66
C ILE A 76 2.42 10.59 15.44
N GLU A 77 2.69 9.56 16.25
CA GLU A 77 3.81 8.66 16.01
C GLU A 77 3.56 7.83 14.75
N THR A 78 4.57 7.64 13.91
CA THR A 78 4.50 6.82 12.70
C THR A 78 5.53 5.68 12.75
N GLU A 79 5.16 4.52 12.23
CA GLU A 79 6.04 3.36 12.10
C GLU A 79 5.80 2.72 10.72
N VAL A 80 6.87 2.38 10.00
CA VAL A 80 6.80 1.65 8.73
C VAL A 80 7.38 0.26 8.90
N LYS A 81 6.63 -0.78 8.49
CA LYS A 81 7.01 -2.19 8.59
C LYS A 81 7.16 -2.82 7.22
N ASN A 82 8.30 -3.43 6.97
CA ASN A 82 8.48 -4.25 5.78
C ASN A 82 7.72 -5.58 5.94
N VAL A 83 6.62 -5.74 5.20
CA VAL A 83 5.73 -6.90 5.27
C VAL A 83 5.56 -7.61 3.92
N GLY A 84 6.11 -7.01 2.84
CA GLY A 84 5.95 -7.47 1.47
C GLY A 84 4.66 -7.01 0.80
N TRP A 85 4.66 -6.94 -0.53
CA TRP A 85 3.60 -6.30 -1.34
C TRP A 85 2.22 -6.92 -1.15
N ASP A 86 2.04 -8.21 -1.45
CA ASP A 86 0.74 -8.87 -1.34
C ASP A 86 0.26 -8.98 0.11
N SER A 87 1.21 -9.16 1.03
CA SER A 87 0.92 -9.21 2.47
C SER A 87 0.44 -7.86 2.98
N MET A 88 1.02 -6.75 2.52
CA MET A 88 0.59 -5.39 2.87
C MET A 88 -0.86 -5.15 2.48
N MET A 89 -1.26 -5.50 1.25
CA MET A 89 -2.65 -5.37 0.79
C MET A 89 -3.62 -6.12 1.71
N SER A 90 -3.28 -7.34 2.09
CA SER A 90 -4.07 -8.15 3.01
C SER A 90 -4.12 -7.55 4.42
N GLN A 91 -2.98 -7.10 4.94
CA GLN A 91 -2.87 -6.55 6.31
C GLN A 91 -3.63 -5.24 6.47
N VAL A 92 -3.68 -4.37 5.45
CA VAL A 92 -4.54 -3.18 5.45
C VAL A 92 -6.01 -3.58 5.52
N THR A 93 -6.43 -4.60 4.75
CA THR A 93 -7.81 -5.09 4.77
C THR A 93 -8.20 -5.66 6.14
N THR A 94 -7.31 -6.43 6.77
CA THR A 94 -7.56 -7.04 8.09
C THR A 94 -7.38 -6.07 9.26
N GLY A 95 -6.63 -4.98 9.05
CA GLY A 95 -6.29 -3.99 10.09
C GLY A 95 -5.10 -4.41 10.95
N GLU A 96 -4.24 -5.30 10.47
CA GLU A 96 -2.95 -5.63 11.10
C GLU A 96 -1.94 -4.49 10.94
N VAL A 97 -2.04 -3.74 9.85
CA VAL A 97 -1.45 -2.41 9.68
C VAL A 97 -2.57 -1.42 9.41
N ASP A 98 -2.36 -0.16 9.77
CA ASP A 98 -3.38 0.87 9.60
C ASP A 98 -3.49 1.33 8.15
N MET A 99 -2.37 1.29 7.40
CA MET A 99 -2.26 1.78 6.03
C MET A 99 -1.15 1.08 5.24
N GLY A 100 -1.17 1.25 3.93
CA GLY A 100 -0.07 0.92 3.02
C GLY A 100 0.67 2.18 2.57
N ALA A 101 2.01 2.10 2.59
CA ALA A 101 2.94 3.11 2.08
C ALA A 101 4.02 2.39 1.27
N ALA A 102 3.85 2.31 -0.05
CA ALA A 102 4.68 1.49 -0.94
C ALA A 102 4.54 1.93 -2.40
N ALA A 103 4.71 3.22 -2.70
CA ALA A 103 4.56 3.80 -4.03
C ALA A 103 3.28 3.32 -4.75
N ILE A 104 2.15 3.31 -4.02
CA ILE A 104 0.93 2.64 -4.47
C ILE A 104 0.18 3.52 -5.46
N THR A 105 0.13 3.12 -6.72
CA THR A 105 -0.66 3.79 -7.75
C THR A 105 -2.13 3.80 -7.38
N ILE A 106 -2.75 4.97 -7.45
CA ILE A 106 -4.19 5.18 -7.25
C ILE A 106 -4.91 4.73 -8.53
N THR A 107 -5.52 3.54 -8.53
CA THR A 107 -6.30 3.03 -9.67
C THR A 107 -7.77 2.85 -9.30
N ASP A 108 -8.66 2.88 -10.31
CA ASP A 108 -10.09 2.69 -10.07
C ASP A 108 -10.38 1.29 -9.54
N GLU A 109 -9.66 0.27 -10.00
CA GLU A 109 -9.77 -1.10 -9.48
C GLU A 109 -9.42 -1.16 -7.98
N ARG A 110 -8.29 -0.54 -7.58
CA ARG A 110 -7.87 -0.50 -6.17
C ARG A 110 -8.85 0.29 -5.30
N LYS A 111 -9.44 1.37 -5.84
CA LYS A 111 -10.49 2.15 -5.16
C LYS A 111 -11.77 1.36 -4.86
N GLU A 112 -12.02 0.24 -5.51
CA GLU A 112 -13.14 -0.64 -5.14
C GLU A 112 -12.95 -1.26 -3.75
N SER A 113 -11.71 -1.58 -3.38
CA SER A 113 -11.36 -2.30 -2.15
C SER A 113 -10.71 -1.45 -1.07
N TYR A 114 -10.15 -0.30 -1.44
CA TYR A 114 -9.39 0.60 -0.56
C TYR A 114 -9.83 2.05 -0.76
N ASP A 115 -9.49 2.91 0.20
CA ASP A 115 -9.50 4.36 0.01
C ASP A 115 -8.05 4.86 -0.05
N PHE A 116 -7.84 5.97 -0.74
CA PHE A 116 -6.52 6.55 -0.98
C PHE A 116 -6.50 8.00 -0.52
N THR A 117 -5.34 8.45 -0.06
CA THR A 117 -5.09 9.88 0.15
C THR A 117 -5.13 10.63 -1.17
N ASP A 118 -5.13 11.95 -1.08
CA ASP A 118 -4.72 12.79 -2.19
C ASP A 118 -3.33 12.36 -2.68
N PRO A 119 -3.00 12.56 -3.97
CA PRO A 119 -1.73 12.15 -4.52
C PRO A 119 -0.56 12.91 -3.88
N TYR A 120 0.56 12.19 -3.65
CA TYR A 120 1.81 12.77 -3.17
C TYR A 120 2.96 12.68 -4.17
N TYR A 121 2.80 11.92 -5.26
CA TYR A 121 3.81 11.76 -6.30
C TYR A 121 3.16 11.50 -7.66
N GLU A 122 3.72 12.10 -8.74
CA GLU A 122 3.33 11.81 -10.13
C GLU A 122 4.31 10.78 -10.71
N ALA A 123 3.81 9.70 -11.28
CA ALA A 123 4.59 8.62 -11.87
C ALA A 123 4.14 8.30 -13.29
N THR A 124 4.89 7.49 -13.96
CA THR A 124 4.51 6.80 -15.20
C THR A 124 5.29 5.49 -15.29
N LEU A 125 4.88 4.59 -16.18
CA LEU A 125 5.63 3.37 -16.43
C LEU A 125 6.77 3.60 -17.42
N LEU A 126 7.84 2.82 -17.27
CA LEU A 126 8.92 2.68 -18.23
C LEU A 126 9.17 1.21 -18.56
N ILE A 127 9.74 0.98 -19.73
CA ILE A 127 10.28 -0.33 -20.11
C ILE A 127 11.78 -0.32 -19.81
N VAL A 128 12.27 -1.39 -19.18
CA VAL A 128 13.71 -1.63 -19.02
C VAL A 128 14.14 -2.75 -19.95
N THR A 129 15.25 -2.56 -20.63
CA THR A 129 15.85 -3.57 -21.48
C THR A 129 17.38 -3.47 -21.47
N LYS A 130 18.09 -4.46 -22.01
CA LYS A 130 19.54 -4.39 -22.11
C LYS A 130 19.99 -3.27 -23.06
N GLU A 131 21.11 -2.66 -22.75
CA GLU A 131 21.84 -1.84 -23.75
C GLU A 131 22.06 -2.64 -25.03
N GLY A 132 21.97 -1.93 -26.15
CA GLY A 132 22.05 -2.58 -27.47
C GLY A 132 20.79 -3.30 -27.93
N SER A 133 19.76 -3.42 -27.11
CA SER A 133 18.44 -3.88 -27.54
C SER A 133 17.81 -2.90 -28.54
N THR A 134 17.08 -3.44 -29.52
CA THR A 134 16.31 -2.66 -30.50
C THR A 134 14.92 -2.27 -30.02
N VAL A 135 14.53 -2.63 -28.79
CA VAL A 135 13.26 -2.22 -28.19
C VAL A 135 13.22 -0.71 -28.06
N ALA A 136 12.17 -0.10 -28.62
CA ALA A 136 11.93 1.33 -28.63
C ALA A 136 10.47 1.69 -28.24
N SER A 137 9.60 0.67 -28.07
CA SER A 137 8.19 0.86 -27.72
C SER A 137 7.62 -0.35 -26.98
N LEU A 138 6.42 -0.17 -26.41
CA LEU A 138 5.65 -1.23 -25.77
C LEU A 138 5.29 -2.34 -26.78
N GLU A 139 4.93 -2.00 -28.03
CA GLU A 139 4.61 -2.98 -29.06
C GLU A 139 5.82 -3.87 -29.42
N ASP A 140 7.06 -3.37 -29.32
CA ASP A 140 8.27 -4.16 -29.60
C ASP A 140 8.48 -5.31 -28.61
N ILE A 141 7.84 -5.28 -27.46
CA ILE A 141 7.92 -6.35 -26.45
C ILE A 141 6.72 -7.27 -26.40
N LYS A 142 5.74 -7.09 -27.31
CA LYS A 142 4.51 -7.89 -27.37
C LYS A 142 4.74 -9.40 -27.44
N ASP A 143 5.79 -9.81 -28.14
CA ASP A 143 6.14 -11.22 -28.32
C ASP A 143 7.36 -11.66 -27.51
N LYS A 144 7.84 -10.81 -26.60
CA LYS A 144 9.02 -11.04 -25.77
C LYS A 144 8.64 -11.50 -24.36
N LYS A 145 9.63 -12.00 -23.61
CA LYS A 145 9.46 -12.27 -22.18
C LYS A 145 9.54 -10.96 -21.40
N ILE A 146 8.50 -10.65 -20.67
CA ILE A 146 8.39 -9.44 -19.87
C ILE A 146 8.40 -9.83 -18.39
N ALA A 147 9.38 -9.32 -17.64
CA ALA A 147 9.46 -9.46 -16.20
C ALA A 147 8.73 -8.29 -15.52
N VAL A 148 7.92 -8.57 -14.51
CA VAL A 148 7.13 -7.58 -13.77
C VAL A 148 7.05 -7.97 -12.31
N GLN A 149 6.77 -6.99 -11.45
CA GLN A 149 6.30 -7.30 -10.10
C GLN A 149 4.82 -7.67 -10.16
N ILE A 150 4.44 -8.75 -9.49
CA ILE A 150 3.07 -9.26 -9.47
C ILE A 150 2.09 -8.22 -8.89
N ASN A 151 0.86 -8.14 -9.43
CA ASN A 151 -0.23 -7.28 -8.93
C ASN A 151 0.10 -5.77 -8.94
N THR A 152 1.01 -5.33 -9.82
CA THR A 152 1.33 -3.91 -10.05
C THR A 152 0.73 -3.42 -11.37
N THR A 153 0.77 -2.10 -11.58
CA THR A 153 0.38 -1.47 -12.86
C THR A 153 1.27 -1.95 -14.02
N GLY A 154 2.56 -2.19 -13.79
CA GLY A 154 3.45 -2.81 -14.77
C GLY A 154 3.03 -4.23 -15.15
N HIS A 155 2.51 -5.02 -14.20
CA HIS A 155 1.94 -6.34 -14.48
C HIS A 155 0.66 -6.24 -15.32
N ILE A 156 -0.22 -5.30 -14.98
CA ILE A 156 -1.46 -5.04 -15.75
C ILE A 156 -1.12 -4.63 -17.18
N ALA A 157 -0.18 -3.70 -17.38
CA ALA A 157 0.26 -3.28 -18.70
C ALA A 157 0.80 -4.44 -19.54
N ALA A 158 1.57 -5.34 -18.94
CA ALA A 158 2.04 -6.56 -19.62
C ALA A 158 0.88 -7.50 -20.01
N GLN A 159 -0.12 -7.63 -19.12
CA GLN A 159 -1.32 -8.45 -19.38
C GLN A 159 -2.21 -7.85 -20.48
N GLU A 160 -2.36 -6.54 -20.53
CA GLU A 160 -3.08 -5.85 -21.58
C GLU A 160 -2.40 -6.03 -22.94
N LEU A 161 -1.07 -5.98 -22.97
CA LEU A 161 -0.29 -6.17 -24.19
C LEU A 161 -0.33 -7.61 -24.71
N GLN A 162 -0.22 -8.60 -23.84
CA GLN A 162 0.00 -10.00 -24.22
C GLN A 162 -1.16 -10.94 -23.88
N GLY A 163 -2.15 -10.47 -23.09
CA GLY A 163 -3.22 -11.27 -22.52
C GLY A 163 -2.87 -11.87 -21.16
N VAL A 164 -3.84 -11.93 -20.25
CA VAL A 164 -3.68 -12.37 -18.85
C VAL A 164 -3.11 -13.79 -18.68
N ALA A 165 -3.24 -14.65 -19.69
CA ALA A 165 -2.75 -16.04 -19.66
C ALA A 165 -1.41 -16.21 -20.37
N SER A 166 -0.73 -15.12 -20.75
CA SER A 166 0.54 -15.22 -21.48
C SER A 166 1.63 -15.87 -20.63
N SER A 167 2.21 -16.95 -21.10
CA SER A 167 3.37 -17.60 -20.47
C SER A 167 4.68 -16.81 -20.63
N LYS A 168 4.65 -15.69 -21.35
CA LYS A 168 5.79 -14.80 -21.55
C LYS A 168 5.84 -13.70 -20.48
N ILE A 169 4.77 -13.52 -19.70
CA ILE A 169 4.78 -12.63 -18.54
C ILE A 169 5.38 -13.40 -17.36
N LEU A 170 6.50 -12.90 -16.86
CA LEU A 170 7.26 -13.47 -15.76
C LEU A 170 7.01 -12.58 -14.52
N ALA A 171 6.07 -12.96 -13.68
CA ALA A 171 5.68 -12.19 -12.52
C ALA A 171 6.46 -12.64 -11.26
N TYR A 172 7.04 -11.69 -10.55
CA TYR A 172 7.90 -11.88 -9.37
C TYR A 172 7.36 -11.12 -8.17
N GLU A 173 7.79 -11.50 -6.98
CA GLU A 173 7.37 -10.88 -5.70
C GLU A 173 7.79 -9.41 -5.60
N ASN A 174 8.95 -9.04 -6.18
CA ASN A 174 9.48 -7.69 -6.15
C ASN A 174 10.15 -7.29 -7.48
N PHE A 175 10.23 -5.98 -7.72
CA PHE A 175 10.73 -5.45 -8.98
C PHE A 175 12.24 -5.63 -9.15
N SER A 176 13.01 -5.68 -8.08
CA SER A 176 14.46 -5.91 -8.15
C SER A 176 14.81 -7.28 -8.78
N VAL A 177 13.96 -8.30 -8.54
CA VAL A 177 14.08 -9.59 -9.23
C VAL A 177 13.74 -9.43 -10.70
N ALA A 178 12.71 -8.70 -11.08
CA ALA A 178 12.36 -8.45 -12.48
C ALA A 178 13.52 -7.79 -13.24
N LEU A 179 14.19 -6.80 -12.65
CA LEU A 179 15.41 -6.19 -13.21
C LEU A 179 16.55 -7.22 -13.36
N THR A 180 16.74 -8.07 -12.37
CA THR A 180 17.77 -9.15 -12.41
C THR A 180 17.51 -10.13 -13.56
N GLU A 181 16.25 -10.46 -13.85
CA GLU A 181 15.87 -11.33 -14.95
C GLU A 181 16.23 -10.71 -16.33
N VAL A 182 16.09 -9.40 -16.46
CA VAL A 182 16.55 -8.69 -17.64
C VAL A 182 18.08 -8.71 -17.72
N LEU A 183 18.78 -8.43 -16.61
CA LEU A 183 20.24 -8.46 -16.52
C LEU A 183 20.81 -9.81 -16.94
N THR A 184 20.25 -10.91 -16.46
CA THR A 184 20.71 -12.27 -16.77
C THR A 184 20.30 -12.72 -18.17
N GLY A 185 19.32 -12.07 -18.80
CA GLY A 185 18.74 -12.43 -20.09
C GLY A 185 17.69 -13.53 -20.02
N ALA A 186 17.15 -13.82 -18.84
CA ALA A 186 16.00 -14.69 -18.67
C ALA A 186 14.70 -14.00 -19.11
N ALA A 187 14.63 -12.67 -18.98
CA ALA A 187 13.62 -11.81 -19.60
C ALA A 187 14.25 -10.88 -20.65
N ASP A 188 13.46 -10.45 -21.63
CA ASP A 188 13.87 -9.51 -22.67
C ASP A 188 13.68 -8.06 -22.26
N ALA A 189 12.66 -7.82 -21.38
CA ALA A 189 12.31 -6.52 -20.87
C ALA A 189 11.67 -6.64 -19.47
N ALA A 190 11.61 -5.53 -18.73
CA ALA A 190 10.76 -5.36 -17.55
C ALA A 190 9.91 -4.11 -17.70
N ILE A 191 8.76 -4.05 -17.01
CA ILE A 191 7.91 -2.85 -16.92
C ILE A 191 7.76 -2.50 -15.43
N GLY A 192 7.99 -1.22 -15.10
CA GLY A 192 7.86 -0.69 -13.74
C GLY A 192 7.84 0.83 -13.74
N ASP A 193 7.77 1.43 -12.55
CA ASP A 193 7.65 2.87 -12.39
C ASP A 193 8.94 3.61 -12.74
N ASN A 194 8.77 4.76 -13.38
CA ASN A 194 9.87 5.58 -13.91
C ASN A 194 10.89 5.97 -12.84
N ALA A 195 10.44 6.45 -11.68
CA ALA A 195 11.34 6.91 -10.63
C ALA A 195 12.24 5.77 -10.12
N VAL A 196 11.70 4.57 -9.96
CA VAL A 196 12.44 3.38 -9.49
C VAL A 196 13.46 2.92 -10.53
N ILE A 197 13.05 2.90 -11.79
CA ILE A 197 13.94 2.52 -12.89
C ILE A 197 15.08 3.52 -13.04
N LEU A 198 14.76 4.82 -13.01
CA LEU A 198 15.76 5.88 -13.17
C LEU A 198 16.73 5.91 -11.97
N ASP A 199 16.22 5.77 -10.75
CA ASP A 199 17.07 5.64 -9.54
C ASP A 199 18.01 4.44 -9.66
N TYR A 200 17.48 3.28 -10.08
CA TYR A 200 18.31 2.10 -10.27
C TYR A 200 19.42 2.33 -11.29
N LEU A 201 19.12 2.93 -12.45
CA LEU A 201 20.09 3.19 -13.51
C LEU A 201 21.14 4.23 -13.10
N GLU A 202 20.73 5.27 -12.35
CA GLU A 202 21.65 6.27 -11.82
C GLU A 202 22.64 5.67 -10.81
N ASN A 203 22.16 4.80 -9.94
CA ASN A 203 22.98 4.12 -8.92
C ASN A 203 23.78 2.94 -9.48
N ASN A 204 23.45 2.46 -10.69
CA ASN A 204 24.13 1.33 -11.37
C ASN A 204 24.46 1.65 -12.83
N PRO A 205 25.31 2.67 -13.11
CA PRO A 205 25.57 3.16 -14.47
C PRO A 205 26.20 2.10 -15.39
N ASP A 206 26.87 1.11 -14.81
CA ASP A 206 27.51 0.00 -15.53
C ASP A 206 26.64 -1.25 -15.59
N SER A 207 25.36 -1.16 -15.26
CA SER A 207 24.45 -2.32 -15.27
C SER A 207 24.22 -2.93 -16.65
N GLY A 208 24.46 -2.16 -17.73
CA GLY A 208 24.14 -2.59 -19.09
C GLY A 208 22.64 -2.64 -19.38
N LEU A 209 21.84 -1.94 -18.58
CA LEU A 209 20.41 -1.70 -18.81
C LEU A 209 20.16 -0.29 -19.33
N LYS A 210 19.04 -0.11 -20.01
CA LYS A 210 18.51 1.19 -20.42
C LYS A 210 17.01 1.25 -20.20
N ALA A 211 16.51 2.44 -19.92
CA ALA A 211 15.09 2.73 -19.93
C ALA A 211 14.62 3.07 -21.34
N VAL A 212 13.36 2.74 -21.63
CA VAL A 212 12.65 3.11 -22.86
C VAL A 212 11.30 3.70 -22.43
N GLU A 213 11.05 4.92 -22.86
CA GLU A 213 9.77 5.61 -22.70
C GLU A 213 8.80 5.15 -23.79
N ASP A 214 7.52 5.07 -23.45
CA ASP A 214 6.44 4.84 -24.42
C ASP A 214 5.27 5.77 -24.13
N THR A 215 4.81 6.47 -25.14
CA THR A 215 3.72 7.46 -25.01
C THR A 215 2.34 6.85 -24.74
N SER A 216 2.20 5.53 -24.82
CA SER A 216 0.97 4.83 -24.42
C SER A 216 0.82 4.70 -22.91
N PHE A 217 1.91 4.85 -22.15
CA PHE A 217 1.83 4.92 -20.71
C PHE A 217 1.34 6.31 -20.28
N GLU A 218 0.19 6.34 -19.63
CA GLU A 218 -0.38 7.55 -19.08
C GLU A 218 0.31 7.94 -17.78
N LYS A 219 0.06 9.17 -17.32
CA LYS A 219 0.48 9.61 -16.00
C LYS A 219 -0.33 8.91 -14.94
N ASP A 220 0.36 8.45 -13.93
CA ASP A 220 -0.17 7.82 -12.74
C ASP A 220 0.17 8.65 -11.49
N TYR A 221 -0.50 8.38 -10.40
CA TYR A 221 -0.28 9.08 -9.14
C TYR A 221 -0.20 8.09 -7.98
N PHE A 222 0.77 8.30 -7.08
CA PHE A 222 0.86 7.52 -5.85
C PHE A 222 0.09 8.20 -4.72
N GLY A 223 -0.55 7.37 -3.90
CA GLY A 223 -1.24 7.76 -2.68
C GLY A 223 -1.07 6.71 -1.60
N PHE A 224 -1.15 7.14 -0.36
CA PHE A 224 -1.23 6.20 0.75
C PHE A 224 -2.58 5.49 0.75
N MET A 225 -2.54 4.19 0.97
CA MET A 225 -3.70 3.33 0.91
C MET A 225 -4.21 3.03 2.32
N VAL A 226 -5.50 3.21 2.56
CA VAL A 226 -6.16 2.83 3.81
C VAL A 226 -7.28 1.84 3.57
N LYS A 227 -7.68 1.13 4.62
CA LYS A 227 -8.85 0.23 4.56
C LYS A 227 -10.08 0.99 4.07
N LYS A 228 -10.83 0.37 3.16
CA LYS A 228 -12.09 0.94 2.64
C LYS A 228 -13.02 1.36 3.75
N GLY A 229 -13.46 2.62 3.72
CA GLY A 229 -14.35 3.23 4.68
C GLY A 229 -13.68 3.77 5.95
N ASN A 230 -12.35 3.69 6.08
CA ASN A 230 -11.61 4.29 7.20
C ASN A 230 -11.39 5.79 6.96
N LYS A 231 -12.49 6.55 6.99
CA LYS A 231 -12.47 7.98 6.70
C LYS A 231 -11.67 8.79 7.71
N GLU A 232 -11.70 8.40 8.97
CA GLU A 232 -11.00 9.11 10.05
C GLU A 232 -9.48 9.14 9.78
N LEU A 233 -8.87 7.98 9.49
CA LEU A 233 -7.46 7.92 9.15
C LEU A 233 -7.16 8.66 7.85
N LEU A 234 -8.04 8.51 6.84
CA LEU A 234 -7.90 9.19 5.56
C LEU A 234 -7.89 10.71 5.72
N ASP A 235 -8.81 11.26 6.51
CA ASP A 235 -8.90 12.69 6.76
C ASP A 235 -7.64 13.22 7.50
N ILE A 236 -7.13 12.46 8.49
CA ILE A 236 -5.88 12.79 9.19
C ILE A 236 -4.69 12.82 8.21
N LEU A 237 -4.57 11.80 7.37
CA LEU A 237 -3.47 11.72 6.41
C LEU A 237 -3.55 12.83 5.37
N ASN A 238 -4.73 13.15 4.85
CA ASN A 238 -4.93 14.23 3.90
C ASN A 238 -4.69 15.62 4.51
N GLU A 239 -5.13 15.84 5.76
CA GLU A 239 -4.82 17.09 6.47
C GLU A 239 -3.30 17.25 6.65
N GLY A 240 -2.62 16.21 7.09
CA GLY A 240 -1.16 16.23 7.24
C GLY A 240 -0.44 16.40 5.90
N LEU A 241 -0.89 15.71 4.87
CA LEU A 241 -0.35 15.83 3.51
C LEU A 241 -0.52 17.26 2.97
N GLN A 242 -1.69 17.88 3.18
CA GLN A 242 -1.91 19.28 2.79
C GLN A 242 -0.98 20.24 3.53
N LYS A 243 -0.75 20.04 4.84
CA LYS A 243 0.18 20.87 5.62
C LYS A 243 1.61 20.79 5.08
N ILE A 244 2.10 19.58 4.77
CA ILE A 244 3.46 19.43 4.22
C ILE A 244 3.57 19.88 2.76
N LYS A 245 2.48 19.94 2.01
CA LYS A 245 2.41 20.62 0.71
C LYS A 245 2.53 22.12 0.90
N ASP A 246 1.71 22.70 1.75
CA ASP A 246 1.63 24.17 1.95
C ASP A 246 2.93 24.76 2.50
N ASN A 247 3.67 24.02 3.33
CA ASN A 247 4.95 24.47 3.88
C ASN A 247 6.17 24.10 3.00
N GLY A 248 5.95 23.43 1.85
CA GLY A 248 6.99 23.02 0.89
C GLY A 248 7.76 21.77 1.28
N LYS A 249 7.42 21.12 2.40
CA LYS A 249 8.15 19.92 2.86
C LYS A 249 7.98 18.73 1.93
N LEU A 250 6.79 18.58 1.31
CA LEU A 250 6.57 17.51 0.33
C LEU A 250 7.51 17.68 -0.88
N ALA A 251 7.61 18.89 -1.43
CA ALA A 251 8.50 19.17 -2.56
C ALA A 251 9.98 19.01 -2.18
N GLU A 252 10.37 19.34 -0.93
CA GLU A 252 11.72 19.07 -0.42
C GLU A 252 12.04 17.58 -0.42
N ILE A 253 11.09 16.73 0.05
CA ILE A 253 11.27 15.27 0.12
C ILE A 253 11.27 14.64 -1.28
N THR A 254 10.28 14.96 -2.10
CA THR A 254 10.08 14.31 -3.42
C THR A 254 10.95 14.88 -4.53
N GLY A 255 11.50 16.09 -4.34
CA GLY A 255 12.21 16.83 -5.38
C GLY A 255 11.30 17.40 -6.47
N THR A 256 9.99 17.26 -6.35
CA THR A 256 8.99 17.71 -7.35
C THR A 256 7.79 18.36 -6.67
N GLU A 257 7.18 19.34 -7.34
CA GLU A 257 5.88 19.88 -6.94
C GLU A 257 4.78 19.03 -7.59
N ILE A 258 3.76 18.66 -6.83
CA ILE A 258 2.53 18.08 -7.34
C ILE A 258 1.45 19.16 -7.37
N GLU A 259 0.85 19.35 -8.53
CA GLU A 259 -0.28 20.27 -8.74
C GLU A 259 -1.60 19.73 -8.14
#